data_ffeeeae2c3505c521993c5dc2174fe64
#
_entry.id   ffeeeae2c3505c521993c5dc2174fe64
#
_cell.length_a   1.000
_cell.length_b   1.000
_cell.length_c   1.000
_cell.angle_alpha   90.00
_cell.angle_beta   90.00
_cell.angle_gamma   90.00
#
_symmetry.space_group_name_H-M   'P 1'
#
loop_
_entity.id
_entity.type
_entity.pdbx_description
1 polymer ?
#
loop_
_entity_poly.entity_id
_entity_poly.type
_entity_poly.pdbx_seq_one_letter_code
_entity_poly.pdbx_strand_id
1 'polypeptide(L)'
;RDRSPSRGLGDVYKRQEYDVYKYCVTTRAGDLVYKADPYAFHAETRPSNGSKVYDISGFAWHDDAWQAAQKKADVINSPMNIYEMHAGSWKMKEGGKPYNYSELADELIPYIKDMGYTHVELLPVMEYPFDGSWGYQVTGYFAPTSRYGTPAQFAGFVNACHRMGIGVIMDFVPVHFAANADALAKFDGTYLYEYDSDVGQSEWGTCNFNYYRREVCSFLNSAAALWMDVYHCDGIRMDAISRALYWQGDPNRGVNEGAVNFLRSLNHGLNERWPTGIYMAEDSTNFLKVTAPTRYEGVGFDYKWDMGWMHDTLDYFATPFGERPGCYGKLLFSMHYFYNELYLLALSHDEVVHGKKTIIDKLWGTYAEKCAQLRTLYFYMYM
;
A
#
# COMPACT_ATOMS: atom_id res chain seq x y z
N ARG A 1 -13.53 -33.49 1.44
CA ARG A 1 -13.25 -34.37 2.60
C ARG A 1 -12.84 -35.74 2.19
N ASP A 2 -11.95 -35.86 1.30
CA ASP A 2 -11.54 -37.18 0.94
C ASP A 2 -10.17 -37.48 1.54
N ARG A 3 -10.13 -38.42 2.45
CA ARG A 3 -8.89 -38.90 3.08
C ARG A 3 -8.14 -39.87 2.18
N SER A 4 -8.69 -40.16 1.00
CA SER A 4 -8.04 -41.04 0.03
C SER A 4 -7.14 -40.19 -0.89
N PRO A 5 -5.82 -40.43 -0.94
CA PRO A 5 -4.92 -39.71 -1.84
C PRO A 5 -5.31 -39.76 -3.31
N SER A 6 -5.96 -40.87 -3.72
CA SER A 6 -6.42 -41.06 -5.09
C SER A 6 -7.64 -40.19 -5.46
N ARG A 7 -8.45 -39.79 -4.49
CA ARG A 7 -9.57 -38.90 -4.72
C ARG A 7 -9.14 -37.44 -4.74
N GLY A 8 -8.13 -37.05 -3.97
CA GLY A 8 -7.58 -35.69 -4.01
C GLY A 8 -7.03 -35.31 -5.38
N LEU A 9 -6.31 -36.21 -6.03
CA LEU A 9 -5.81 -36.00 -7.39
C LEU A 9 -6.95 -35.94 -8.43
N GLY A 10 -8.00 -36.77 -8.28
CA GLY A 10 -9.17 -36.71 -9.16
C GLY A 10 -9.98 -35.41 -9.03
N ASP A 11 -10.01 -34.82 -7.85
CA ASP A 11 -10.70 -33.56 -7.61
C ASP A 11 -9.89 -32.35 -8.14
N VAL A 12 -8.59 -32.39 -8.13
CA VAL A 12 -7.73 -31.33 -8.71
C VAL A 12 -8.02 -31.16 -10.20
N TYR A 13 -8.20 -32.24 -10.95
CA TYR A 13 -8.53 -32.18 -12.38
C TYR A 13 -9.97 -31.75 -12.69
N LYS A 14 -10.85 -31.64 -11.68
CA LYS A 14 -12.24 -31.23 -11.84
C LYS A 14 -12.48 -29.77 -11.43
N ARG A 15 -11.49 -29.13 -10.82
CA ARG A 15 -11.62 -27.72 -10.42
C ARG A 15 -11.59 -26.84 -11.65
N GLN A 16 -12.51 -25.89 -11.66
CA GLN A 16 -12.63 -24.88 -12.72
C GLN A 16 -12.21 -23.53 -12.18
N GLU A 17 -11.79 -22.65 -13.07
CA GLU A 17 -11.59 -21.26 -12.73
C GLU A 17 -12.87 -20.66 -12.14
N TYR A 18 -12.72 -19.83 -11.11
CA TYR A 18 -13.79 -19.27 -10.26
C TYR A 18 -14.47 -20.26 -9.29
N ASP A 19 -14.09 -21.53 -9.23
CA ASP A 19 -14.54 -22.40 -8.13
C ASP A 19 -14.16 -21.79 -6.78
N VAL A 20 -15.15 -21.72 -5.86
CA VAL A 20 -14.97 -21.16 -4.52
C VAL A 20 -14.49 -22.24 -3.56
N TYR A 21 -13.50 -21.91 -2.74
CA TYR A 21 -12.98 -22.83 -1.74
C TYR A 21 -12.54 -22.12 -0.46
N LYS A 22 -12.41 -22.90 0.61
CA LYS A 22 -11.75 -22.56 1.87
C LYS A 22 -10.96 -23.74 2.38
N TYR A 23 -9.91 -23.48 3.14
CA TYR A 23 -9.26 -24.52 3.94
C TYR A 23 -10.11 -24.83 5.17
N CYS A 24 -10.32 -26.12 5.41
CA CYS A 24 -10.85 -26.62 6.67
C CYS A 24 -9.66 -27.07 7.52
N VAL A 25 -9.29 -26.28 8.50
CA VAL A 25 -8.15 -26.52 9.37
C VAL A 25 -8.62 -27.13 10.69
N THR A 26 -8.04 -28.28 11.07
CA THR A 26 -8.24 -28.83 12.42
C THR A 26 -7.20 -28.22 13.33
N THR A 27 -7.63 -27.42 14.31
CA THR A 27 -6.73 -26.81 15.29
C THR A 27 -6.11 -27.84 16.22
N ARG A 28 -5.06 -27.44 16.93
CA ARG A 28 -4.45 -28.31 17.96
C ARG A 28 -5.44 -28.73 19.06
N ALA A 29 -6.45 -27.90 19.34
CA ALA A 29 -7.51 -28.23 20.30
C ALA A 29 -8.58 -29.19 19.74
N GLY A 30 -8.53 -29.51 18.44
CA GLY A 30 -9.49 -30.37 17.76
C GLY A 30 -10.66 -29.62 17.13
N ASP A 31 -10.72 -28.31 17.21
CA ASP A 31 -11.77 -27.50 16.59
C ASP A 31 -11.57 -27.42 15.07
N LEU A 32 -12.67 -27.32 14.33
CA LEU A 32 -12.63 -27.07 12.90
C LEU A 32 -12.85 -25.59 12.60
N VAL A 33 -11.87 -24.97 11.95
CA VAL A 33 -11.97 -23.58 11.49
C VAL A 33 -11.87 -23.53 9.96
N TYR A 34 -12.63 -22.60 9.36
CA TYR A 34 -12.64 -22.42 7.90
C TYR A 34 -11.92 -21.12 7.56
N LYS A 35 -10.85 -21.23 6.78
CA LYS A 35 -9.94 -20.15 6.44
C LYS A 35 -9.90 -19.88 4.93
N ALA A 36 -9.89 -18.63 4.54
CA ALA A 36 -9.50 -18.26 3.19
C ALA A 36 -8.04 -18.69 2.94
N ASP A 37 -7.71 -18.93 1.68
CA ASP A 37 -6.33 -19.26 1.29
C ASP A 37 -5.47 -17.99 1.37
N PRO A 38 -4.42 -17.95 2.18
CA PRO A 38 -3.53 -16.79 2.29
C PRO A 38 -2.82 -16.42 1.00
N TYR A 39 -2.68 -17.38 0.07
CA TYR A 39 -1.99 -17.23 -1.22
C TYR A 39 -2.94 -17.17 -2.41
N ALA A 40 -4.25 -17.04 -2.18
CA ALA A 40 -5.22 -16.97 -3.28
C ALA A 40 -4.99 -15.72 -4.14
N PHE A 41 -5.04 -15.89 -5.45
CA PHE A 41 -4.92 -14.80 -6.41
C PHE A 41 -6.25 -14.08 -6.68
N HIS A 42 -7.37 -14.65 -6.21
CA HIS A 42 -8.69 -14.02 -6.35
C HIS A 42 -9.58 -14.43 -5.18
N ALA A 43 -10.50 -13.54 -4.79
CA ALA A 43 -11.42 -13.76 -3.69
C ALA A 43 -12.88 -13.58 -4.14
N GLU A 44 -13.81 -14.09 -3.33
CA GLU A 44 -15.20 -13.71 -3.45
C GLU A 44 -15.38 -12.23 -3.07
N THR A 45 -16.33 -11.59 -3.73
CA THR A 45 -16.75 -10.24 -3.35
C THR A 45 -17.63 -10.32 -2.11
N ARG A 46 -17.35 -9.44 -1.16
CA ARG A 46 -18.14 -9.36 0.07
C ARG A 46 -19.65 -9.26 -0.19
N PRO A 47 -20.50 -9.78 0.69
CA PRO A 47 -20.21 -10.25 2.05
C PRO A 47 -19.59 -11.65 2.11
N SER A 48 -19.43 -12.32 0.99
CA SER A 48 -18.72 -13.61 0.92
C SER A 48 -17.22 -13.41 1.18
N ASN A 49 -16.53 -14.48 1.61
CA ASN A 49 -15.15 -14.43 2.07
C ASN A 49 -14.36 -15.71 1.73
N GLY A 50 -14.75 -16.42 0.68
CA GLY A 50 -14.01 -17.55 0.14
C GLY A 50 -12.92 -17.10 -0.83
N SER A 51 -11.97 -17.99 -1.06
CA SER A 51 -10.99 -17.86 -2.12
C SER A 51 -11.54 -18.44 -3.41
N LYS A 52 -11.12 -17.90 -4.55
CA LYS A 52 -11.46 -18.42 -5.88
C LYS A 52 -10.23 -19.02 -6.56
N VAL A 53 -10.43 -20.16 -7.20
CA VAL A 53 -9.45 -20.68 -8.15
C VAL A 53 -9.31 -19.69 -9.31
N TYR A 54 -8.11 -19.24 -9.58
CA TYR A 54 -7.85 -18.28 -10.65
C TYR A 54 -6.46 -18.48 -11.26
N ASP A 55 -6.38 -18.48 -12.59
CA ASP A 55 -5.11 -18.56 -13.32
C ASP A 55 -4.62 -17.16 -13.68
N ILE A 56 -3.51 -16.74 -13.08
CA ILE A 56 -2.88 -15.42 -13.35
C ILE A 56 -1.91 -15.45 -14.54
N SER A 57 -1.64 -16.62 -15.13
CA SER A 57 -0.63 -16.78 -16.20
C SER A 57 -1.12 -16.33 -17.58
N GLY A 58 -2.42 -16.15 -17.76
CA GLY A 58 -3.04 -15.94 -19.07
C GLY A 58 -3.10 -14.50 -19.58
N PHE A 59 -2.62 -13.51 -18.83
CA PHE A 59 -2.69 -12.12 -19.25
C PHE A 59 -1.61 -11.77 -20.28
N ALA A 60 -2.03 -11.23 -21.42
CA ALA A 60 -1.10 -10.76 -22.48
C ALA A 60 -0.71 -9.31 -22.23
N TRP A 61 0.53 -9.09 -21.82
CA TRP A 61 1.11 -7.77 -21.62
C TRP A 61 1.46 -7.10 -22.95
N HIS A 62 1.30 -5.78 -23.01
CA HIS A 62 1.65 -4.94 -24.17
C HIS A 62 2.40 -3.67 -23.71
N ASP A 63 3.25 -3.81 -22.69
CA ASP A 63 4.00 -2.74 -22.05
C ASP A 63 5.51 -2.84 -22.27
N ASP A 64 5.97 -3.62 -23.24
CA ASP A 64 7.40 -3.83 -23.54
C ASP A 64 8.20 -2.53 -23.68
N ALA A 65 7.61 -1.51 -24.31
CA ALA A 65 8.24 -0.21 -24.49
C ALA A 65 8.46 0.51 -23.15
N TRP A 66 7.49 0.42 -22.25
CA TRP A 66 7.59 0.94 -20.89
C TRP A 66 8.65 0.20 -20.10
N GLN A 67 8.62 -1.12 -20.09
CA GLN A 67 9.59 -1.95 -19.37
C GLN A 67 11.03 -1.70 -19.87
N ALA A 68 11.21 -1.49 -21.18
CA ALA A 68 12.51 -1.15 -21.77
C ALA A 68 12.99 0.25 -21.37
N ALA A 69 12.08 1.21 -21.20
CA ALA A 69 12.37 2.55 -20.72
C ALA A 69 12.72 2.54 -19.23
N GLN A 70 11.93 1.83 -18.42
CA GLN A 70 12.14 1.72 -16.97
C GLN A 70 13.51 1.12 -16.61
N LYS A 71 13.97 0.11 -17.34
CA LYS A 71 15.32 -0.47 -17.11
C LYS A 71 16.47 0.54 -17.26
N LYS A 72 16.21 1.71 -17.83
CA LYS A 72 17.20 2.79 -18.04
C LYS A 72 16.84 4.04 -17.24
N ALA A 73 15.76 4.01 -16.49
CA ALA A 73 15.28 5.16 -15.74
C ALA A 73 16.26 5.50 -14.61
N ASP A 74 16.49 6.78 -14.42
CA ASP A 74 17.15 7.32 -13.23
C ASP A 74 16.05 7.84 -12.30
N VAL A 75 15.47 6.92 -11.51
CA VAL A 75 14.30 7.23 -10.68
C VAL A 75 14.59 8.21 -9.55
N ILE A 76 15.86 8.29 -9.10
CA ILE A 76 16.26 9.19 -8.01
C ILE A 76 16.45 10.62 -8.50
N ASN A 77 16.95 10.80 -9.75
CA ASN A 77 17.25 12.13 -10.28
C ASN A 77 16.21 12.62 -11.30
N SER A 78 15.16 11.85 -11.55
CA SER A 78 14.08 12.25 -12.46
C SER A 78 12.95 12.96 -11.72
N PRO A 79 12.33 14.01 -12.30
CA PRO A 79 11.15 14.63 -11.72
C PRO A 79 10.01 13.62 -11.57
N MET A 80 9.40 13.61 -10.40
CA MET A 80 8.31 12.70 -10.06
C MET A 80 7.10 13.50 -9.58
N ASN A 81 5.92 13.23 -10.16
CA ASN A 81 4.65 13.80 -9.74
C ASN A 81 3.66 12.66 -9.59
N ILE A 82 3.30 12.33 -8.36
CA ILE A 82 2.49 11.15 -8.01
C ILE A 82 1.07 11.59 -7.68
N TYR A 83 0.09 10.91 -8.27
CA TYR A 83 -1.32 11.06 -7.94
C TYR A 83 -1.77 9.91 -7.04
N GLU A 84 -1.89 10.18 -5.74
CA GLU A 84 -2.42 9.25 -4.77
C GLU A 84 -3.96 9.19 -4.88
N MET A 85 -4.54 7.99 -4.94
CA MET A 85 -5.98 7.84 -5.09
C MET A 85 -6.53 6.54 -4.52
N HIS A 86 -7.77 6.58 -4.04
CA HIS A 86 -8.55 5.41 -3.64
C HIS A 86 -9.51 5.00 -4.76
N ALA A 87 -9.33 3.80 -5.32
CA ALA A 87 -10.09 3.31 -6.45
C ALA A 87 -11.61 3.27 -6.21
N GLY A 88 -12.02 3.02 -4.96
CA GLY A 88 -13.43 2.89 -4.58
C GLY A 88 -14.19 4.20 -4.38
N SER A 89 -13.50 5.34 -4.26
CA SER A 89 -14.14 6.64 -3.96
C SER A 89 -13.69 7.80 -4.85
N TRP A 90 -12.77 7.56 -5.78
CA TRP A 90 -12.27 8.60 -6.68
C TRP A 90 -13.40 9.24 -7.50
N LYS A 91 -14.20 8.41 -8.15
CA LYS A 91 -15.47 8.76 -8.77
C LYS A 91 -16.47 7.66 -8.55
N MET A 92 -17.75 8.00 -8.50
CA MET A 92 -18.84 7.05 -8.39
C MET A 92 -19.71 7.09 -9.64
N LYS A 93 -20.16 5.92 -10.09
CA LYS A 93 -21.19 5.80 -11.10
C LYS A 93 -22.54 6.16 -10.52
N GLU A 94 -23.54 6.31 -11.39
CA GLU A 94 -24.94 6.44 -10.98
C GLU A 94 -25.33 5.28 -10.06
N GLY A 95 -26.02 5.59 -8.97
CA GLY A 95 -26.35 4.61 -7.92
C GLY A 95 -25.22 4.32 -6.93
N GLY A 96 -24.15 5.11 -6.91
CA GLY A 96 -23.09 5.02 -5.89
C GLY A 96 -22.18 3.78 -6.03
N LYS A 97 -22.07 3.21 -7.22
CA LYS A 97 -21.16 2.08 -7.49
C LYS A 97 -19.79 2.59 -7.91
N PRO A 98 -18.68 1.99 -7.41
CA PRO A 98 -17.35 2.33 -7.87
C PRO A 98 -17.15 1.91 -9.34
N TYR A 99 -16.13 2.46 -9.96
CA TYR A 99 -15.64 1.97 -11.24
C TYR A 99 -14.92 0.63 -11.05
N ASN A 100 -15.03 -0.27 -12.03
CA ASN A 100 -14.15 -1.43 -12.11
C ASN A 100 -12.78 -1.02 -12.69
N TYR A 101 -11.77 -1.91 -12.61
CA TYR A 101 -10.42 -1.60 -13.07
C TYR A 101 -10.35 -1.15 -14.55
N SER A 102 -11.16 -1.73 -15.43
CA SER A 102 -11.19 -1.35 -16.85
C SER A 102 -11.81 0.03 -17.04
N GLU A 103 -12.97 0.28 -16.43
CA GLU A 103 -13.66 1.58 -16.45
C GLU A 103 -12.79 2.67 -15.78
N LEU A 104 -12.06 2.30 -14.72
CA LEU A 104 -11.13 3.21 -14.05
C LEU A 104 -9.99 3.61 -14.99
N ALA A 105 -9.46 2.67 -15.77
CA ALA A 105 -8.43 2.97 -16.76
C ALA A 105 -8.93 4.01 -17.78
N ASP A 106 -10.16 3.84 -18.29
CA ASP A 106 -10.74 4.73 -19.30
C ASP A 106 -10.96 6.17 -18.79
N GLU A 107 -11.29 6.32 -17.52
CA GLU A 107 -11.62 7.63 -16.91
C GLU A 107 -10.42 8.31 -16.24
N LEU A 108 -9.60 7.54 -15.52
CA LEU A 108 -8.50 8.07 -14.72
C LEU A 108 -7.29 8.44 -15.56
N ILE A 109 -6.89 7.57 -16.50
CA ILE A 109 -5.64 7.75 -17.24
C ILE A 109 -5.62 9.05 -18.03
N PRO A 110 -6.68 9.42 -18.80
CA PRO A 110 -6.72 10.72 -19.47
C PRO A 110 -6.60 11.89 -18.49
N TYR A 111 -7.26 11.81 -17.33
CA TYR A 111 -7.22 12.85 -16.32
C TYR A 111 -5.80 13.06 -15.76
N ILE A 112 -5.14 12.00 -15.29
CA ILE A 112 -3.79 12.12 -14.70
C ILE A 112 -2.76 12.53 -15.75
N LYS A 113 -2.94 12.13 -17.01
CA LYS A 113 -2.08 12.55 -18.12
C LYS A 113 -2.21 14.03 -18.44
N ASP A 114 -3.46 14.54 -18.52
CA ASP A 114 -3.76 15.94 -18.76
C ASP A 114 -3.24 16.85 -17.63
N MET A 115 -3.32 16.36 -16.39
CA MET A 115 -2.81 17.05 -15.20
C MET A 115 -1.28 16.96 -15.03
N GLY A 116 -0.57 16.22 -15.87
CA GLY A 116 0.89 16.13 -15.86
C GLY A 116 1.49 15.24 -14.79
N TYR A 117 0.72 14.30 -14.23
CA TYR A 117 1.26 13.31 -13.31
C TYR A 117 2.09 12.26 -14.04
N THR A 118 3.15 11.79 -13.39
CA THR A 118 4.04 10.74 -13.91
C THR A 118 3.65 9.36 -13.42
N HIS A 119 3.07 9.29 -12.23
CA HIS A 119 2.66 8.04 -11.58
C HIS A 119 1.28 8.18 -10.95
N VAL A 120 0.59 7.05 -10.83
CA VAL A 120 -0.55 6.89 -9.93
C VAL A 120 -0.16 5.97 -8.79
N GLU A 121 -0.44 6.40 -7.56
CA GLU A 121 -0.32 5.59 -6.35
C GLU A 121 -1.72 5.17 -5.93
N LEU A 122 -1.95 3.85 -5.94
CA LEU A 122 -3.23 3.28 -5.53
C LEU A 122 -3.20 2.96 -4.04
N LEU A 123 -4.10 3.55 -3.25
CA LEU A 123 -4.37 3.06 -1.90
C LEU A 123 -4.61 1.55 -1.96
N PRO A 124 -4.42 0.78 -0.87
CA PRO A 124 -4.29 -0.66 -0.94
C PRO A 124 -5.41 -1.32 -1.75
N VAL A 125 -5.03 -2.00 -2.84
CA VAL A 125 -5.93 -2.79 -3.68
C VAL A 125 -5.79 -4.29 -3.44
N MET A 126 -5.08 -4.71 -2.40
CA MET A 126 -5.13 -6.06 -1.86
C MET A 126 -6.53 -6.37 -1.33
N GLU A 127 -6.96 -7.63 -1.28
CA GLU A 127 -8.31 -7.95 -0.81
C GLU A 127 -8.50 -7.63 0.68
N TYR A 128 -9.63 -7.03 1.02
CA TYR A 128 -9.97 -6.58 2.36
C TYR A 128 -11.48 -6.67 2.64
N PRO A 129 -11.94 -6.89 3.90
CA PRO A 129 -13.35 -7.13 4.20
C PRO A 129 -14.16 -5.86 4.42
N PHE A 130 -13.54 -4.78 4.92
CA PHE A 130 -14.23 -3.59 5.42
C PHE A 130 -13.93 -2.35 4.58
N ASP A 131 -14.92 -1.81 3.88
CA ASP A 131 -14.76 -0.65 2.98
C ASP A 131 -14.21 0.59 3.68
N GLY A 132 -14.65 0.82 4.93
CA GLY A 132 -14.18 1.97 5.72
C GLY A 132 -12.69 1.92 6.06
N SER A 133 -12.02 0.79 5.84
CA SER A 133 -10.56 0.69 5.98
C SER A 133 -9.79 1.18 4.76
N TRP A 134 -10.45 1.45 3.64
CA TRP A 134 -9.83 1.84 2.36
C TRP A 134 -8.74 0.89 1.87
N GLY A 135 -8.79 -0.37 2.31
CA GLY A 135 -7.83 -1.41 1.96
C GLY A 135 -6.74 -1.65 3.00
N TYR A 136 -6.61 -0.83 4.03
CA TYR A 136 -5.56 -0.99 5.05
C TYR A 136 -5.78 -2.17 6.02
N GLN A 137 -6.98 -2.77 6.04
CA GLN A 137 -7.24 -4.00 6.81
C GLN A 137 -7.24 -5.22 5.88
N VAL A 138 -6.06 -5.62 5.44
CA VAL A 138 -5.86 -6.66 4.42
C VAL A 138 -6.22 -8.04 4.94
N THR A 139 -6.88 -8.85 4.09
CA THR A 139 -7.12 -10.28 4.31
C THR A 139 -6.47 -11.15 3.23
N GLY A 140 -6.21 -10.62 2.03
CA GLY A 140 -5.65 -11.38 0.91
C GLY A 140 -4.53 -10.63 0.21
N TYR A 141 -3.28 -10.90 0.59
CA TYR A 141 -2.08 -10.18 0.13
C TYR A 141 -1.71 -10.43 -1.33
N PHE A 142 -2.19 -11.53 -1.91
CA PHE A 142 -1.88 -11.95 -3.28
C PHE A 142 -3.01 -11.69 -4.27
N ALA A 143 -4.15 -11.18 -3.81
CA ALA A 143 -5.34 -10.96 -4.61
C ALA A 143 -5.64 -9.48 -4.78
N PRO A 144 -5.70 -8.95 -6.02
CA PRO A 144 -6.36 -7.67 -6.26
C PRO A 144 -7.81 -7.75 -5.79
N THR A 145 -8.27 -6.73 -5.06
CA THR A 145 -9.60 -6.78 -4.46
C THR A 145 -10.69 -6.99 -5.52
N SER A 146 -11.54 -7.96 -5.26
CA SER A 146 -12.66 -8.34 -6.12
C SER A 146 -13.73 -7.26 -6.26
N ARG A 147 -13.68 -6.21 -5.43
CA ARG A 147 -14.59 -5.05 -5.48
C ARG A 147 -14.57 -4.34 -6.82
N TYR A 148 -13.39 -4.28 -7.43
CA TYR A 148 -13.15 -3.52 -8.66
C TYR A 148 -12.93 -4.41 -9.87
N GLY A 149 -13.06 -5.74 -9.71
CA GLY A 149 -12.98 -6.67 -10.82
C GLY A 149 -12.07 -7.87 -10.59
N THR A 150 -11.55 -8.41 -11.66
CA THR A 150 -10.70 -9.61 -11.67
C THR A 150 -9.21 -9.24 -11.66
N PRO A 151 -8.31 -10.18 -11.31
CA PRO A 151 -6.87 -9.99 -11.46
C PRO A 151 -6.42 -9.60 -12.89
N ALA A 152 -7.06 -10.17 -13.92
CA ALA A 152 -6.78 -9.79 -15.31
C ALA A 152 -7.20 -8.34 -15.62
N GLN A 153 -8.29 -7.86 -15.04
CA GLN A 153 -8.71 -6.46 -15.20
C GLN A 153 -7.74 -5.50 -14.49
N PHE A 154 -7.19 -5.88 -13.33
CA PHE A 154 -6.16 -5.11 -12.66
C PHE A 154 -4.88 -5.06 -13.51
N ALA A 155 -4.41 -6.20 -14.02
CA ALA A 155 -3.28 -6.24 -14.96
C ALA A 155 -3.55 -5.36 -16.20
N GLY A 156 -4.79 -5.37 -16.71
CA GLY A 156 -5.25 -4.50 -17.80
C GLY A 156 -5.15 -3.01 -17.49
N PHE A 157 -5.48 -2.62 -16.26
CA PHE A 157 -5.32 -1.25 -15.76
C PHE A 157 -3.85 -0.83 -15.77
N VAL A 158 -2.96 -1.63 -15.18
CA VAL A 158 -1.51 -1.34 -15.15
C VAL A 158 -0.95 -1.25 -16.58
N ASN A 159 -1.29 -2.22 -17.43
CA ASN A 159 -0.87 -2.22 -18.84
C ASN A 159 -1.36 -0.97 -19.60
N ALA A 160 -2.56 -0.47 -19.31
CA ALA A 160 -3.07 0.77 -19.90
C ALA A 160 -2.31 2.01 -19.41
N CYS A 161 -1.98 2.08 -18.11
CA CYS A 161 -1.12 3.13 -17.55
C CYS A 161 0.24 3.17 -18.26
N HIS A 162 0.92 2.04 -18.38
CA HIS A 162 2.23 1.92 -19.03
C HIS A 162 2.21 2.37 -20.48
N ARG A 163 1.18 1.97 -21.24
CA ARG A 163 1.01 2.40 -22.63
C ARG A 163 0.84 3.92 -22.78
N MET A 164 0.36 4.58 -21.74
CA MET A 164 0.22 6.05 -21.70
C MET A 164 1.41 6.75 -21.04
N GLY A 165 2.45 6.01 -20.66
CA GLY A 165 3.65 6.55 -20.03
C GLY A 165 3.41 6.98 -18.58
N ILE A 166 2.61 6.24 -17.85
CA ILE A 166 2.27 6.47 -16.43
C ILE A 166 2.69 5.23 -15.64
N GLY A 167 3.52 5.42 -14.59
CA GLY A 167 3.89 4.37 -13.66
C GLY A 167 2.79 4.09 -12.64
N VAL A 168 2.78 2.89 -12.09
CA VAL A 168 1.82 2.46 -11.08
C VAL A 168 2.55 2.08 -9.80
N ILE A 169 2.22 2.75 -8.70
CA ILE A 169 2.75 2.49 -7.37
C ILE A 169 1.64 1.82 -6.56
N MET A 170 2.00 0.74 -5.88
CA MET A 170 1.11 -0.02 -5.03
C MET A 170 1.32 0.38 -3.57
N ASP A 171 0.26 0.75 -2.88
CA ASP A 171 0.29 0.89 -1.42
C ASP A 171 0.20 -0.47 -0.75
N PHE A 172 1.25 -0.86 -0.05
CA PHE A 172 1.43 -2.18 0.57
C PHE A 172 1.46 -2.07 2.09
N VAL A 173 0.72 -2.94 2.76
CA VAL A 173 0.54 -2.92 4.22
C VAL A 173 1.34 -4.06 4.87
N PRO A 174 2.67 -3.92 5.09
CA PRO A 174 3.49 -5.00 5.63
C PRO A 174 3.45 -5.09 7.15
N VAL A 175 2.79 -4.16 7.84
CA VAL A 175 2.87 -4.00 9.30
C VAL A 175 1.77 -4.75 10.01
N HIS A 176 0.56 -4.71 9.49
CA HIS A 176 -0.59 -5.32 10.15
C HIS A 176 -1.59 -5.89 9.13
N PHE A 177 -2.52 -6.71 9.62
CA PHE A 177 -3.57 -7.33 8.81
C PHE A 177 -4.89 -7.42 9.59
N ALA A 178 -6.00 -7.64 8.89
CA ALA A 178 -7.34 -7.70 9.47
C ALA A 178 -7.46 -8.83 10.50
N ALA A 179 -8.09 -8.54 11.65
CA ALA A 179 -8.31 -9.51 12.72
C ALA A 179 -9.47 -10.50 12.45
N ASN A 180 -9.85 -10.67 11.17
CA ASN A 180 -10.95 -11.54 10.76
C ASN A 180 -10.64 -13.01 11.00
N ALA A 181 -11.54 -13.72 11.67
CA ALA A 181 -11.38 -15.12 12.03
C ALA A 181 -11.33 -16.08 10.82
N ASP A 182 -11.82 -15.65 9.68
CA ASP A 182 -11.81 -16.40 8.41
C ASP A 182 -10.55 -16.15 7.55
N ALA A 183 -9.64 -15.28 8.00
CA ALA A 183 -8.40 -14.91 7.31
C ALA A 183 -7.15 -15.32 8.11
N LEU A 184 -6.11 -14.48 8.14
CA LEU A 184 -4.80 -14.81 8.71
C LEU A 184 -4.81 -14.95 10.24
N ALA A 185 -5.66 -14.17 10.94
CA ALA A 185 -5.68 -14.14 12.40
C ALA A 185 -5.95 -15.55 12.98
N LYS A 186 -5.08 -16.01 13.85
CA LYS A 186 -5.12 -17.35 14.45
C LYS A 186 -5.41 -18.45 13.42
N PHE A 187 -4.63 -18.47 12.35
CA PHE A 187 -4.91 -19.26 11.16
C PHE A 187 -5.15 -20.74 11.44
N ASP A 188 -4.34 -21.35 12.30
CA ASP A 188 -4.44 -22.75 12.73
C ASP A 188 -4.96 -22.90 14.18
N GLY A 189 -5.53 -21.84 14.74
CA GLY A 189 -5.93 -21.75 16.15
C GLY A 189 -4.82 -21.20 17.04
N THR A 190 -3.60 -20.99 16.53
CA THR A 190 -2.49 -20.36 17.25
C THR A 190 -2.11 -19.01 16.61
N TYR A 191 -1.21 -18.28 17.23
CA TYR A 191 -0.67 -17.02 16.69
C TYR A 191 0.40 -17.33 15.62
N LEU A 192 -0.06 -17.73 14.42
CA LEU A 192 0.84 -18.16 13.35
C LEU A 192 1.51 -16.99 12.63
N TYR A 193 0.77 -15.95 12.31
CA TYR A 193 1.24 -14.76 11.60
C TYR A 193 1.57 -13.61 12.54
N GLU A 194 0.84 -13.49 13.62
CA GLU A 194 0.91 -12.40 14.60
C GLU A 194 1.73 -12.76 15.85
N TYR A 195 2.11 -11.76 16.62
CA TYR A 195 2.72 -11.97 17.94
C TYR A 195 1.69 -12.50 18.96
N ASP A 196 2.15 -13.40 19.81
CA ASP A 196 1.38 -13.91 20.99
C ASP A 196 1.69 -13.06 22.23
N SER A 197 1.36 -11.77 22.17
CA SER A 197 1.59 -10.82 23.28
C SER A 197 0.81 -9.52 23.06
N ASP A 198 0.99 -8.53 23.95
CA ASP A 198 0.40 -7.20 23.86
C ASP A 198 0.75 -6.45 22.54
N VAL A 199 1.92 -6.72 21.97
CA VAL A 199 2.31 -6.14 20.68
C VAL A 199 1.69 -6.82 19.47
N GLY A 200 0.94 -7.90 19.66
CA GLY A 200 0.26 -8.64 18.60
C GLY A 200 -0.99 -7.94 18.05
N GLN A 201 -1.47 -6.89 18.71
CA GLN A 201 -2.60 -6.09 18.26
C GLN A 201 -2.20 -4.64 18.04
N SER A 202 -2.73 -4.03 16.98
CA SER A 202 -2.55 -2.62 16.71
C SER A 202 -3.64 -1.77 17.39
N GLU A 203 -3.43 -0.47 17.46
CA GLU A 203 -4.44 0.50 17.92
C GLU A 203 -5.65 0.58 16.99
N TRP A 204 -5.54 0.10 15.75
CA TRP A 204 -6.61 0.06 14.76
C TRP A 204 -7.47 -1.21 14.82
N GLY A 205 -7.27 -2.07 15.83
CA GLY A 205 -7.99 -3.34 15.98
C GLY A 205 -7.57 -4.41 14.98
N THR A 206 -6.38 -4.29 14.41
CA THR A 206 -5.76 -5.26 13.51
C THR A 206 -4.67 -6.07 14.22
N CYS A 207 -4.17 -7.13 13.58
CA CYS A 207 -3.09 -7.96 14.11
C CYS A 207 -1.75 -7.51 13.53
N ASN A 208 -0.69 -7.42 14.34
CA ASN A 208 0.65 -7.09 13.90
C ASN A 208 1.44 -8.34 13.53
N PHE A 209 2.13 -8.30 12.38
CA PHE A 209 2.96 -9.41 11.92
C PHE A 209 4.16 -9.69 12.83
N ASN A 210 4.42 -10.99 13.05
CA ASN A 210 5.56 -11.47 13.82
C ASN A 210 6.80 -11.66 12.91
N TYR A 211 7.65 -10.65 12.82
CA TYR A 211 8.83 -10.67 11.95
C TYR A 211 9.98 -11.57 12.45
N TYR A 212 9.88 -12.14 13.65
CA TYR A 212 10.82 -13.15 14.10
C TYR A 212 10.53 -14.54 13.52
N ARG A 213 9.41 -14.70 12.79
CA ARG A 213 9.07 -15.89 12.03
C ARG A 213 9.50 -15.73 10.57
N ARG A 214 10.44 -16.54 10.13
CA ARG A 214 10.96 -16.49 8.75
C ARG A 214 9.87 -16.76 7.71
N GLU A 215 8.90 -17.60 8.04
CA GLU A 215 7.75 -17.92 7.19
C GLU A 215 6.87 -16.68 6.96
N VAL A 216 6.67 -15.85 7.98
CA VAL A 216 5.92 -14.59 7.86
C VAL A 216 6.70 -13.60 6.99
N CYS A 217 8.01 -13.47 7.20
CA CYS A 217 8.86 -12.64 6.34
C CYS A 217 8.84 -13.13 4.88
N SER A 218 8.91 -14.45 4.66
CA SER A 218 8.82 -15.05 3.33
C SER A 218 7.46 -14.79 2.66
N PHE A 219 6.37 -14.89 3.42
CA PHE A 219 5.02 -14.57 2.96
C PHE A 219 4.92 -13.13 2.44
N LEU A 220 5.38 -12.16 3.24
CA LEU A 220 5.34 -10.73 2.89
C LEU A 220 6.28 -10.41 1.71
N ASN A 221 7.50 -10.98 1.69
CA ASN A 221 8.43 -10.83 0.57
C ASN A 221 7.82 -11.37 -0.74
N SER A 222 7.16 -12.53 -0.68
CA SER A 222 6.51 -13.13 -1.84
C SER A 222 5.32 -12.30 -2.33
N ALA A 223 4.55 -11.72 -1.40
CA ALA A 223 3.45 -10.84 -1.75
C ALA A 223 3.96 -9.57 -2.46
N ALA A 224 4.96 -8.89 -1.91
CA ALA A 224 5.57 -7.72 -2.55
C ALA A 224 6.14 -8.07 -3.94
N ALA A 225 6.84 -9.21 -4.05
CA ALA A 225 7.38 -9.67 -5.32
C ALA A 225 6.29 -9.96 -6.37
N LEU A 226 5.12 -10.47 -5.98
CA LEU A 226 4.00 -10.70 -6.89
C LEU A 226 3.54 -9.40 -7.56
N TRP A 227 3.39 -8.33 -6.79
CA TRP A 227 2.94 -7.04 -7.32
C TRP A 227 3.93 -6.45 -8.32
N MET A 228 5.23 -6.64 -8.08
CA MET A 228 6.28 -6.20 -9.02
C MET A 228 6.41 -7.12 -10.26
N ASP A 229 6.36 -8.44 -10.06
CA ASP A 229 6.69 -9.43 -11.10
C ASP A 229 5.49 -9.77 -11.99
N VAL A 230 4.31 -9.96 -11.38
CA VAL A 230 3.12 -10.44 -12.08
C VAL A 230 2.25 -9.27 -12.54
N TYR A 231 2.13 -8.24 -11.71
CA TYR A 231 1.30 -7.07 -12.03
C TYR A 231 2.09 -5.89 -12.58
N HIS A 232 3.42 -6.03 -12.74
CA HIS A 232 4.31 -5.01 -13.31
C HIS A 232 4.22 -3.65 -12.62
N CYS A 233 3.92 -3.59 -11.31
CA CYS A 233 3.96 -2.33 -10.59
C CYS A 233 5.36 -1.73 -10.64
N ASP A 234 5.45 -0.39 -10.72
CA ASP A 234 6.71 0.36 -10.83
C ASP A 234 7.27 0.73 -9.46
N GLY A 235 6.51 0.54 -8.41
CA GLY A 235 6.95 0.85 -7.06
C GLY A 235 5.98 0.38 -5.99
N ILE A 236 6.45 0.47 -4.76
CA ILE A 236 5.71 0.12 -3.55
C ILE A 236 5.87 1.24 -2.52
N ARG A 237 4.76 1.80 -2.08
CA ARG A 237 4.71 2.60 -0.85
C ARG A 237 4.37 1.67 0.30
N MET A 238 5.15 1.68 1.36
CA MET A 238 4.92 0.83 2.54
C MET A 238 4.28 1.64 3.66
N ASP A 239 3.07 1.21 4.01
CA ASP A 239 2.20 1.80 5.01
C ASP A 239 2.74 1.64 6.42
N ALA A 240 2.59 2.69 7.25
CA ALA A 240 2.77 2.69 8.69
C ALA A 240 4.12 2.11 9.20
N ILE A 241 5.22 2.33 8.46
CA ILE A 241 6.55 1.76 8.78
C ILE A 241 7.01 2.17 10.18
N SER A 242 6.60 3.33 10.67
CA SER A 242 6.82 3.76 12.06
C SER A 242 6.41 2.70 13.09
N ARG A 243 5.30 2.00 12.84
CA ARG A 243 4.76 0.96 13.74
C ARG A 243 5.55 -0.34 13.69
N ALA A 244 6.33 -0.54 12.63
CA ALA A 244 7.25 -1.66 12.51
C ALA A 244 8.63 -1.34 13.10
N LEU A 245 9.17 -0.14 12.85
CA LEU A 245 10.51 0.27 13.30
C LEU A 245 10.63 0.30 14.83
N TYR A 246 9.64 0.84 15.50
CA TYR A 246 9.55 0.82 16.96
C TYR A 246 8.38 -0.03 17.40
N TRP A 247 8.50 -0.68 18.54
CA TRP A 247 7.39 -1.45 19.09
C TRP A 247 6.14 -0.58 19.25
N GLN A 248 5.10 -0.88 18.47
CA GLN A 248 3.85 -0.12 18.39
C GLN A 248 4.05 1.37 18.02
N GLY A 249 5.14 1.70 17.33
CA GLY A 249 5.46 3.06 16.91
C GLY A 249 5.94 4.00 18.02
N ASP A 250 6.21 3.46 19.22
CA ASP A 250 6.70 4.23 20.35
C ASP A 250 8.23 4.05 20.52
N PRO A 251 9.04 5.09 20.29
CA PRO A 251 10.49 5.03 20.48
C PRO A 251 10.90 4.62 21.91
N ASN A 252 10.07 4.92 22.93
CA ASN A 252 10.36 4.55 24.32
C ASN A 252 10.22 3.04 24.56
N ARG A 253 9.51 2.32 23.71
CA ARG A 253 9.42 0.86 23.76
C ARG A 253 10.60 0.16 23.09
N GLY A 254 11.49 0.93 22.45
CA GLY A 254 12.67 0.44 21.74
C GLY A 254 12.40 -0.02 20.31
N VAL A 255 13.49 -0.34 19.62
CA VAL A 255 13.49 -0.77 18.23
C VAL A 255 13.00 -2.22 18.12
N ASN A 256 12.15 -2.51 17.14
CA ASN A 256 11.80 -3.86 16.74
C ASN A 256 12.82 -4.39 15.72
N GLU A 257 13.88 -4.98 16.22
CA GLU A 257 14.97 -5.52 15.38
C GLU A 257 14.49 -6.55 14.35
N GLY A 258 13.46 -7.33 14.69
CA GLY A 258 12.84 -8.28 13.76
C GLY A 258 12.27 -7.58 12.53
N ALA A 259 11.53 -6.49 12.75
CA ALA A 259 10.95 -5.70 11.68
C ALA A 259 12.02 -4.94 10.86
N VAL A 260 13.00 -4.34 11.50
CA VAL A 260 14.10 -3.66 10.81
C VAL A 260 14.86 -4.63 9.90
N ASN A 261 15.18 -5.83 10.38
CA ASN A 261 15.85 -6.87 9.60
C ASN A 261 14.97 -7.38 8.45
N PHE A 262 13.66 -7.53 8.68
CA PHE A 262 12.71 -7.86 7.62
C PHE A 262 12.69 -6.80 6.53
N LEU A 263 12.53 -5.52 6.87
CA LEU A 263 12.47 -4.40 5.92
C LEU A 263 13.78 -4.28 5.11
N ARG A 264 14.94 -4.43 5.77
CA ARG A 264 16.23 -4.48 5.09
C ARG A 264 16.31 -5.61 4.07
N SER A 265 15.86 -6.80 4.46
CA SER A 265 15.84 -7.97 3.56
C SER A 265 14.89 -7.79 2.39
N LEU A 266 13.69 -7.24 2.65
CA LEU A 266 12.69 -6.94 1.63
C LEU A 266 13.22 -5.93 0.61
N ASN A 267 13.67 -4.77 1.09
CA ASN A 267 14.17 -3.69 0.23
C ASN A 267 15.42 -4.11 -0.55
N HIS A 268 16.33 -4.87 0.08
CA HIS A 268 17.49 -5.42 -0.62
C HIS A 268 17.05 -6.35 -1.77
N GLY A 269 16.15 -7.29 -1.51
CA GLY A 269 15.65 -8.21 -2.52
C GLY A 269 14.86 -7.52 -3.65
N LEU A 270 14.07 -6.50 -3.32
CA LEU A 270 13.35 -5.71 -4.30
C LEU A 270 14.33 -4.91 -5.19
N ASN A 271 15.30 -4.22 -4.59
CA ASN A 271 16.32 -3.46 -5.33
C ASN A 271 17.22 -4.33 -6.19
N GLU A 272 17.54 -5.57 -5.78
CA GLU A 272 18.30 -6.50 -6.62
C GLU A 272 17.53 -6.96 -7.86
N ARG A 273 16.22 -7.20 -7.72
CA ARG A 273 15.38 -7.73 -8.81
C ARG A 273 14.82 -6.63 -9.70
N TRP A 274 14.43 -5.51 -9.11
CA TRP A 274 13.84 -4.35 -9.80
C TRP A 274 14.56 -3.07 -9.37
N PRO A 275 15.80 -2.85 -9.84
CA PRO A 275 16.67 -1.75 -9.38
C PRO A 275 16.16 -0.35 -9.76
N THR A 276 15.18 -0.26 -10.64
CA THR A 276 14.51 0.99 -11.03
C THR A 276 13.09 1.09 -10.44
N GLY A 277 12.71 0.18 -9.56
CA GLY A 277 11.50 0.30 -8.75
C GLY A 277 11.61 1.46 -7.76
N ILE A 278 10.47 2.01 -7.36
CA ILE A 278 10.38 3.10 -6.39
C ILE A 278 9.86 2.54 -5.07
N TYR A 279 10.68 2.55 -4.03
CA TYR A 279 10.31 2.02 -2.71
C TYR A 279 10.24 3.13 -1.69
N MET A 280 9.01 3.42 -1.22
CA MET A 280 8.73 4.55 -0.34
C MET A 280 8.29 4.09 1.05
N ALA A 281 8.75 4.77 2.08
CA ALA A 281 8.34 4.56 3.46
C ALA A 281 7.40 5.67 3.94
N GLU A 282 6.25 5.29 4.48
CA GLU A 282 5.52 6.18 5.36
C GLU A 282 6.04 6.01 6.78
N ASP A 283 6.87 6.94 7.22
CA ASP A 283 7.43 6.94 8.57
C ASP A 283 7.44 8.35 9.16
N SER A 284 6.70 8.54 10.24
CA SER A 284 6.60 9.79 10.99
C SER A 284 7.60 9.90 12.14
N THR A 285 8.50 8.93 12.30
CA THR A 285 9.47 8.89 13.40
C THR A 285 10.81 9.51 13.01
N ASN A 286 11.67 9.67 14.02
CA ASN A 286 13.06 10.08 13.86
C ASN A 286 14.02 8.89 13.70
N PHE A 287 13.54 7.74 13.27
CA PHE A 287 14.39 6.59 12.95
C PHE A 287 15.39 6.99 11.86
N LEU A 288 16.66 6.67 12.07
CA LEU A 288 17.74 7.11 11.19
C LEU A 288 18.00 6.12 10.06
N LYS A 289 18.48 6.65 8.93
CA LYS A 289 18.91 5.85 7.77
C LYS A 289 17.79 5.04 7.14
N VAL A 290 16.56 5.57 7.13
CA VAL A 290 15.41 4.91 6.45
C VAL A 290 15.71 4.78 4.95
N THR A 291 16.24 5.84 4.33
CA THR A 291 16.58 5.88 2.90
C THR A 291 18.02 5.55 2.58
N ALA A 292 18.86 5.31 3.58
CA ALA A 292 20.23 4.88 3.32
C ALA A 292 20.24 3.43 2.79
N PRO A 293 21.11 3.10 1.80
CA PRO A 293 21.25 1.75 1.29
C PRO A 293 21.60 0.74 2.38
N THR A 294 21.10 -0.49 2.24
CA THR A 294 21.30 -1.58 3.21
C THR A 294 22.77 -1.88 3.47
N ARG A 295 23.68 -1.70 2.48
CA ARG A 295 25.14 -1.83 2.63
C ARG A 295 25.76 -0.81 3.60
N TYR A 296 25.06 0.26 3.94
CA TYR A 296 25.46 1.27 4.91
C TYR A 296 24.61 1.21 6.19
N GLU A 297 24.07 0.03 6.48
CA GLU A 297 23.20 -0.22 7.63
C GLU A 297 21.88 0.55 7.60
N GLY A 298 21.48 1.04 6.43
CA GLY A 298 20.18 1.66 6.21
C GLY A 298 19.04 0.64 6.09
N VAL A 299 17.82 1.12 6.09
CA VAL A 299 16.64 0.29 5.87
C VAL A 299 16.44 -0.01 4.37
N GLY A 300 16.96 0.85 3.48
CA GLY A 300 17.03 0.62 2.05
C GLY A 300 15.84 1.08 1.23
N PHE A 301 15.02 1.98 1.75
CA PHE A 301 14.02 2.68 0.96
C PHE A 301 14.67 3.71 0.04
N ASP A 302 14.04 4.03 -1.08
CA ASP A 302 14.48 5.11 -1.96
C ASP A 302 14.02 6.46 -1.43
N TYR A 303 12.80 6.51 -0.88
CA TYR A 303 12.21 7.72 -0.35
C TYR A 303 11.51 7.50 0.99
N LYS A 304 11.43 8.56 1.76
CA LYS A 304 10.60 8.68 2.96
C LYS A 304 9.63 9.84 2.78
N TRP A 305 8.35 9.66 3.06
CA TRP A 305 7.40 10.77 3.09
C TRP A 305 7.79 11.80 4.14
N ASP A 306 7.83 13.08 3.78
CA ASP A 306 8.05 14.16 4.73
C ASP A 306 6.75 14.56 5.43
N MET A 307 6.37 13.76 6.42
CA MET A 307 5.18 14.00 7.24
C MET A 307 5.31 15.29 8.06
N GLY A 308 6.53 15.65 8.47
CA GLY A 308 6.81 16.89 9.20
C GLY A 308 6.53 18.12 8.34
N TRP A 309 7.04 18.15 7.11
CA TRP A 309 6.75 19.20 6.15
C TRP A 309 5.24 19.32 5.88
N MET A 310 4.56 18.20 5.71
CA MET A 310 3.11 18.17 5.44
C MET A 310 2.32 18.82 6.56
N HIS A 311 2.52 18.39 7.81
CA HIS A 311 1.79 18.91 8.95
C HIS A 311 2.10 20.39 9.20
N ASP A 312 3.37 20.78 9.19
CA ASP A 312 3.78 22.17 9.41
C ASP A 312 3.26 23.10 8.32
N THR A 313 3.29 22.65 7.06
CA THR A 313 2.77 23.42 5.93
C THR A 313 1.25 23.60 6.01
N LEU A 314 0.50 22.54 6.27
CA LEU A 314 -0.96 22.59 6.41
C LEU A 314 -1.37 23.48 7.59
N ASP A 315 -0.69 23.36 8.71
CA ASP A 315 -0.91 24.21 9.90
C ASP A 315 -0.65 25.70 9.61
N TYR A 316 0.45 26.01 8.90
CA TYR A 316 0.74 27.37 8.50
C TYR A 316 -0.37 27.97 7.63
N PHE A 317 -0.82 27.22 6.61
CA PHE A 317 -1.88 27.69 5.72
C PHE A 317 -3.26 27.73 6.38
N ALA A 318 -3.50 26.95 7.41
CA ALA A 318 -4.71 27.01 8.24
C ALA A 318 -4.74 28.21 9.20
N THR A 319 -3.57 28.79 9.48
CA THR A 319 -3.43 29.93 10.42
C THR A 319 -3.98 31.22 9.81
N PRO A 320 -4.71 32.07 10.58
CA PRO A 320 -5.16 33.39 10.15
C PRO A 320 -4.00 34.27 9.64
N PHE A 321 -4.24 35.05 8.59
CA PHE A 321 -3.18 35.87 7.95
C PHE A 321 -2.39 36.73 8.93
N GLY A 322 -3.09 37.40 9.87
CA GLY A 322 -2.47 38.27 10.87
C GLY A 322 -1.56 37.53 11.87
N GLU A 323 -1.73 36.22 12.03
CA GLU A 323 -0.98 35.41 12.98
C GLU A 323 0.21 34.67 12.34
N ARG A 324 0.24 34.59 11.00
CA ARG A 324 1.30 33.86 10.24
C ARG A 324 2.73 34.33 10.51
N PRO A 325 3.00 35.64 10.76
CA PRO A 325 4.35 36.05 11.14
C PRO A 325 4.87 35.35 12.40
N GLY A 326 3.97 34.96 13.34
CA GLY A 326 4.32 34.25 14.56
C GLY A 326 4.61 32.76 14.36
N CYS A 327 4.16 32.15 13.26
CA CYS A 327 4.35 30.73 12.95
C CYS A 327 5.17 30.48 11.65
N TYR A 328 5.84 31.51 11.14
CA TYR A 328 6.66 31.41 9.91
C TYR A 328 7.73 30.30 9.99
N GLY A 329 8.23 30.03 11.19
CA GLY A 329 9.19 28.96 11.44
C GLY A 329 8.72 27.58 10.95
N LYS A 330 7.42 27.32 10.87
CA LYS A 330 6.85 26.06 10.34
C LYS A 330 7.26 25.81 8.89
N LEU A 331 7.26 26.84 8.04
CA LEU A 331 7.70 26.72 6.64
C LEU A 331 9.20 26.44 6.49
N LEU A 332 10.00 26.80 7.51
CA LEU A 332 11.45 26.65 7.48
C LEU A 332 11.94 25.42 8.21
N PHE A 333 11.11 24.78 9.03
CA PHE A 333 11.56 23.73 9.93
C PHE A 333 12.10 22.50 9.19
N SER A 334 11.49 22.12 8.09
CA SER A 334 11.97 21.01 7.25
C SER A 334 13.38 21.21 6.72
N MET A 335 13.84 22.48 6.54
CA MET A 335 15.20 22.77 6.09
C MET A 335 16.28 22.35 7.11
N HIS A 336 15.92 22.16 8.38
CA HIS A 336 16.87 21.71 9.40
C HIS A 336 17.23 20.21 9.25
N TYR A 337 16.35 19.42 8.66
CA TYR A 337 16.57 17.98 8.50
C TYR A 337 16.53 17.51 7.03
N PHE A 338 16.34 18.43 6.09
CA PHE A 338 16.15 18.18 4.66
C PHE A 338 17.17 17.20 4.04
N TYR A 339 18.41 17.21 4.53
CA TYR A 339 19.49 16.34 4.03
C TYR A 339 19.66 15.03 4.81
N ASN A 340 18.85 14.76 5.83
CA ASN A 340 18.99 13.56 6.63
C ASN A 340 18.52 12.30 5.91
N GLU A 341 17.53 12.44 5.04
CA GLU A 341 16.91 11.37 4.25
C GLU A 341 16.62 11.88 2.82
N LEU A 342 16.26 10.98 1.92
CA LEU A 342 15.65 11.34 0.65
C LEU A 342 14.15 11.48 0.85
N TYR A 343 13.70 12.72 1.00
CA TYR A 343 12.29 13.01 1.28
C TYR A 343 11.47 13.15 0.01
N LEU A 344 10.23 12.63 0.08
CA LEU A 344 9.17 12.91 -0.87
C LEU A 344 8.11 13.77 -0.17
N LEU A 345 7.79 14.92 -0.76
CA LEU A 345 6.73 15.79 -0.24
C LEU A 345 5.37 15.18 -0.58
N ALA A 346 4.57 14.91 0.44
CA ALA A 346 3.25 14.32 0.29
C ALA A 346 2.16 15.23 0.85
N LEU A 347 0.98 15.18 0.25
CA LEU A 347 -0.28 15.65 0.83
C LEU A 347 -1.19 14.43 0.97
N SER A 348 -0.92 13.62 1.99
CA SER A 348 -1.51 12.30 2.19
C SER A 348 -3.04 12.33 2.31
N HIS A 349 -3.68 11.26 1.80
CA HIS A 349 -5.10 10.99 1.99
C HIS A 349 -5.53 11.05 3.46
N ASP A 350 -4.66 10.68 4.40
CA ASP A 350 -4.94 10.74 5.84
C ASP A 350 -5.30 12.14 6.34
N GLU A 351 -4.88 13.17 5.61
CA GLU A 351 -5.21 14.56 5.94
C GLU A 351 -6.61 14.99 5.48
N VAL A 352 -7.30 14.21 4.68
CA VAL A 352 -8.61 14.60 4.11
C VAL A 352 -9.75 13.62 4.44
N VAL A 353 -9.49 12.56 5.22
CA VAL A 353 -10.46 11.51 5.55
C VAL A 353 -11.04 11.64 6.96
N HIS A 354 -12.05 10.81 7.29
CA HIS A 354 -12.60 10.63 8.64
C HIS A 354 -12.99 11.92 9.36
N GLY A 355 -13.74 12.81 8.67
CA GLY A 355 -14.20 14.08 9.23
C GLY A 355 -13.18 15.21 9.16
N LYS A 356 -11.98 14.97 8.65
CA LYS A 356 -11.03 16.02 8.26
C LYS A 356 -11.56 16.75 7.01
N LYS A 357 -11.15 18.00 6.85
CA LYS A 357 -11.55 18.84 5.70
C LYS A 357 -10.72 18.50 4.47
N THR A 358 -11.24 18.83 3.27
CA THR A 358 -10.42 18.82 2.05
C THR A 358 -9.23 19.79 2.20
N ILE A 359 -8.18 19.63 1.40
CA ILE A 359 -6.99 20.50 1.48
C ILE A 359 -7.40 21.97 1.36
N ILE A 360 -8.25 22.32 0.38
CA ILE A 360 -8.71 23.71 0.21
C ILE A 360 -9.52 24.20 1.43
N ASP A 361 -10.32 23.36 2.05
CA ASP A 361 -11.14 23.75 3.20
C ASP A 361 -10.36 23.92 4.50
N LYS A 362 -9.18 23.31 4.60
CA LYS A 362 -8.24 23.53 5.71
C LYS A 362 -7.67 24.94 5.71
N LEU A 363 -7.52 25.55 4.53
CA LEU A 363 -6.89 26.86 4.38
C LEU A 363 -7.75 27.96 4.98
N TRP A 364 -7.11 29.00 5.52
CA TRP A 364 -7.80 30.14 6.12
C TRP A 364 -8.37 31.09 5.07
N GLY A 365 -9.49 31.76 5.39
CA GLY A 365 -10.04 32.86 4.63
C GLY A 365 -11.29 32.55 3.81
N THR A 366 -11.68 33.48 2.96
CA THR A 366 -12.77 33.33 1.97
C THR A 366 -12.40 32.29 0.92
N TYR A 367 -13.38 31.79 0.18
CA TYR A 367 -13.12 30.75 -0.86
C TYR A 367 -12.13 31.26 -1.92
N ALA A 368 -12.21 32.52 -2.34
CA ALA A 368 -11.27 33.12 -3.29
C ALA A 368 -9.83 33.16 -2.73
N GLU A 369 -9.66 33.49 -1.46
CA GLU A 369 -8.37 33.51 -0.77
C GLU A 369 -7.84 32.07 -0.62
N LYS A 370 -8.69 31.11 -0.29
CA LYS A 370 -8.33 29.69 -0.22
C LYS A 370 -7.83 29.17 -1.57
N CYS A 371 -8.51 29.49 -2.67
CA CYS A 371 -8.05 29.13 -4.02
C CYS A 371 -6.69 29.75 -4.36
N ALA A 372 -6.45 31.00 -3.98
CA ALA A 372 -5.15 31.64 -4.18
C ALA A 372 -4.05 30.97 -3.36
N GLN A 373 -4.34 30.68 -2.10
CA GLN A 373 -3.39 29.97 -1.21
C GLN A 373 -3.10 28.56 -1.67
N LEU A 374 -4.11 27.82 -2.17
CA LEU A 374 -3.89 26.46 -2.69
C LEU A 374 -2.90 26.47 -3.87
N ARG A 375 -3.03 27.44 -4.78
CA ARG A 375 -2.03 27.62 -5.84
C ARG A 375 -0.64 27.95 -5.28
N THR A 376 -0.56 28.77 -4.24
CA THR A 376 0.71 29.10 -3.56
C THR A 376 1.31 27.88 -2.88
N LEU A 377 0.48 27.03 -2.22
CA LEU A 377 0.91 25.81 -1.58
C LEU A 377 1.51 24.84 -2.60
N TYR A 378 0.81 24.59 -3.71
CA TYR A 378 1.34 23.73 -4.77
C TYR A 378 2.61 24.31 -5.41
N PHE A 379 2.66 25.59 -5.64
CA PHE A 379 3.88 26.24 -6.14
C PHE A 379 5.05 26.05 -5.17
N TYR A 380 4.82 26.23 -3.87
CA TYR A 380 5.82 25.99 -2.83
C TYR A 380 6.27 24.51 -2.78
N MET A 381 5.33 23.56 -2.97
CA MET A 381 5.64 22.13 -2.99
C MET A 381 6.53 21.73 -4.18
N TYR A 382 6.36 22.40 -5.34
CA TYR A 382 7.08 22.06 -6.58
C TYR A 382 8.36 22.87 -6.81
N MET A 383 8.70 23.83 -5.95
CA MET A 383 9.93 24.64 -6.04
C MET A 383 11.11 23.96 -5.37
#